data_c413df55d75a3f9c86092597f4775b1d
#
_entry.id   c413df55d75a3f9c86092597f4775b1d
#
_cell.length_a   1.000
_cell.length_b   1.000
_cell.length_c   1.000
_cell.angle_alpha   90.00
_cell.angle_beta   90.00
_cell.angle_gamma   90.00
#
_symmetry.space_group_name_H-M   'P 1'
#
loop_
_entity.id
_entity.type
_entity.pdbx_description
1 polymer ?
#
loop_
_entity_poly.entity_id
_entity_poly.type
_entity_poly.pdbx_seq_one_letter_code
_entity_poly.pdbx_strand_id
1 'polypeptide(L)'
;IRLLPDQDPVAFLEELKRVINDDTIQVETLLSFPAATSPLDHELFDVLREFAKRDAPDAVVTTPLLGGFTDCHYFREHDIPCYGFWPFALNDQSFGVVHGNDERIGVDVLKAGTRTMIELVARLAGATLPNHAPSP
;
A
#
# COMPACT_ATOMS: atom_id res chain seq x y z
N ILE A 1 11.17 -0.90 13.30
CA ILE A 1 10.54 -2.22 13.39
C ILE A 1 9.15 -2.12 12.82
N ARG A 2 8.65 -3.17 12.16
CA ARG A 2 7.28 -3.32 11.70
C ARG A 2 6.71 -4.58 12.31
N LEU A 3 5.66 -4.44 13.09
CA LEU A 3 4.95 -5.57 13.67
C LEU A 3 3.93 -6.13 12.69
N LEU A 4 3.65 -7.42 12.80
CA LEU A 4 2.52 -8.04 12.11
C LEU A 4 1.20 -7.58 12.74
N PRO A 5 0.08 -7.65 12.01
CA PRO A 5 -1.22 -7.15 12.51
C PRO A 5 -1.64 -7.69 13.87
N ASP A 6 -1.29 -8.94 14.19
CA ASP A 6 -1.71 -9.59 15.44
C ASP A 6 -0.64 -9.58 16.54
N GLN A 7 0.46 -8.86 16.34
CA GLN A 7 1.52 -8.78 17.33
C GLN A 7 1.26 -7.67 18.35
N ASP A 8 1.35 -8.01 19.62
CA ASP A 8 1.30 -7.05 20.72
C ASP A 8 2.65 -6.31 20.85
N PRO A 9 2.68 -4.97 20.77
CA PRO A 9 3.92 -4.20 20.80
C PRO A 9 4.63 -4.27 22.18
N VAL A 10 3.91 -4.49 23.27
CA VAL A 10 4.50 -4.61 24.61
C VAL A 10 5.21 -5.95 24.72
N ALA A 11 4.53 -7.04 24.36
CA ALA A 11 5.12 -8.38 24.37
C ALA A 11 6.33 -8.47 23.43
N PHE A 12 6.26 -7.82 22.26
CA PHE A 12 7.39 -7.73 21.33
C PHE A 12 8.60 -7.01 21.96
N LEU A 13 8.37 -5.89 22.66
CA LEU A 13 9.43 -5.13 23.31
C LEU A 13 10.12 -5.94 24.43
N GLU A 14 9.35 -6.70 25.20
CA GLU A 14 9.88 -7.59 26.23
C GLU A 14 10.72 -8.71 25.62
N GLU A 15 10.25 -9.31 24.52
CA GLU A 15 11.02 -10.32 23.80
C GLU A 15 12.31 -9.74 23.22
N LEU A 16 12.26 -8.55 22.64
CA LEU A 16 13.43 -7.86 22.11
C LEU A 16 14.48 -7.64 23.19
N LYS A 17 14.08 -7.15 24.37
CA LYS A 17 14.99 -6.97 25.52
C LYS A 17 15.60 -8.30 25.95
N ARG A 18 14.80 -9.35 26.01
CA ARG A 18 15.28 -10.69 26.36
C ARG A 18 16.30 -11.23 25.35
N VAL A 19 16.10 -10.97 24.03
CA VAL A 19 17.03 -11.38 22.98
C VAL A 19 18.34 -10.58 23.03
N ILE A 20 18.26 -9.28 23.29
CA ILE A 20 19.44 -8.41 23.50
C ILE A 20 20.27 -8.92 24.68
N ASN A 21 19.62 -9.28 25.78
CA ASN A 21 20.23 -9.85 26.98
C ASN A 21 21.46 -9.06 27.48
N ASP A 22 21.36 -7.73 27.44
CA ASP A 22 22.39 -6.79 27.89
C ASP A 22 21.74 -5.59 28.59
N ASP A 23 21.89 -5.56 29.93
CA ASP A 23 21.28 -4.52 30.76
C ASP A 23 21.91 -3.11 30.55
N THR A 24 23.03 -3.02 29.90
CA THR A 24 23.65 -1.74 29.54
C THR A 24 23.01 -1.08 28.32
N ILE A 25 22.23 -1.83 27.53
CA ILE A 25 21.50 -1.34 26.37
C ILE A 25 20.12 -0.85 26.80
N GLN A 26 19.87 0.44 26.61
CA GLN A 26 18.55 1.03 26.84
C GLN A 26 17.73 0.95 25.57
N VAL A 27 16.53 0.40 25.67
CA VAL A 27 15.56 0.31 24.58
C VAL A 27 14.39 1.22 24.91
N GLU A 28 14.19 2.25 24.12
CA GLU A 28 13.10 3.22 24.25
C GLU A 28 12.17 3.17 23.03
N THR A 29 10.88 3.21 23.29
CA THR A 29 9.86 3.33 22.24
C THR A 29 9.61 4.81 21.97
N LEU A 30 10.14 5.33 20.86
CA LEU A 30 9.93 6.73 20.46
C LEU A 30 8.55 6.93 19.83
N LEU A 31 8.06 5.93 19.11
CA LEU A 31 6.79 5.99 18.40
C LEU A 31 6.21 4.59 18.28
N SER A 32 4.93 4.45 18.56
CA SER A 32 4.21 3.19 18.39
C SER A 32 2.81 3.46 17.85
N PHE A 33 2.44 2.70 16.82
CA PHE A 33 1.10 2.71 16.27
C PHE A 33 0.50 1.32 16.40
N PRO A 34 -0.79 1.20 16.79
CA PRO A 34 -1.47 -0.08 16.76
C PRO A 34 -1.52 -0.61 15.33
N ALA A 35 -1.36 -1.91 15.18
CA ALA A 35 -1.55 -2.53 13.87
C ALA A 35 -3.02 -2.44 13.47
N ALA A 36 -3.27 -1.99 12.24
CA ALA A 36 -4.62 -1.85 11.71
C ALA A 36 -4.69 -2.39 10.29
N THR A 37 -5.74 -3.15 9.98
CA THR A 37 -6.01 -3.71 8.66
C THR A 37 -7.33 -3.17 8.12
N SER A 38 -7.48 -3.15 6.80
CA SER A 38 -8.77 -2.88 6.15
C SER A 38 -9.44 -4.19 5.75
N PRO A 39 -10.79 -4.28 5.82
CA PRO A 39 -11.53 -5.49 5.46
C PRO A 39 -11.40 -5.79 3.96
N LEU A 40 -11.41 -7.05 3.59
CA LEU A 40 -11.35 -7.47 2.17
C LEU A 40 -12.74 -7.59 1.53
N ASP A 41 -13.80 -7.59 2.32
CA ASP A 41 -15.20 -7.64 1.93
C ASP A 41 -15.82 -6.22 1.82
N HIS A 42 -15.12 -5.30 1.16
CA HIS A 42 -15.53 -3.92 1.04
C HIS A 42 -15.59 -3.48 -0.43
N GLU A 43 -16.60 -2.68 -0.78
CA GLU A 43 -16.82 -2.21 -2.16
C GLU A 43 -15.56 -1.57 -2.79
N LEU A 44 -14.83 -0.76 -2.03
CA LEU A 44 -13.58 -0.16 -2.52
C LEU A 44 -12.56 -1.24 -2.93
N PHE A 45 -12.43 -2.33 -2.15
CA PHE A 45 -11.52 -3.42 -2.49
C PHE A 45 -11.94 -4.16 -3.75
N ASP A 46 -13.26 -4.36 -3.94
CA ASP A 46 -13.80 -4.98 -5.14
C ASP A 46 -13.54 -4.15 -6.40
N VAL A 47 -13.71 -2.82 -6.32
CA VAL A 47 -13.39 -1.90 -7.42
C VAL A 47 -11.89 -1.93 -7.74
N LEU A 48 -11.02 -1.90 -6.72
CA LEU A 48 -9.57 -2.01 -6.94
C LEU A 48 -9.19 -3.34 -7.63
N ARG A 49 -9.82 -4.43 -7.23
CA ARG A 49 -9.64 -5.76 -7.87
C ARG A 49 -10.10 -5.77 -9.32
N GLU A 50 -11.23 -5.14 -9.63
CA GLU A 50 -11.75 -4.99 -10.98
C GLU A 50 -10.72 -4.25 -11.86
N PHE A 51 -10.21 -3.12 -11.40
CA PHE A 51 -9.22 -2.33 -12.13
C PHE A 51 -7.89 -3.07 -12.32
N ALA A 52 -7.40 -3.76 -11.30
CA ALA A 52 -6.18 -4.55 -11.40
C ALA A 52 -6.31 -5.68 -12.45
N LYS A 53 -7.46 -6.34 -12.50
CA LYS A 53 -7.72 -7.43 -13.46
C LYS A 53 -8.05 -6.94 -14.86
N ARG A 54 -8.57 -5.73 -15.03
CA ARG A 54 -8.82 -5.15 -16.34
C ARG A 54 -7.54 -5.04 -17.18
N ASP A 55 -6.48 -4.58 -16.56
CA ASP A 55 -5.20 -4.34 -17.23
C ASP A 55 -4.30 -5.60 -17.24
N ALA A 56 -4.56 -6.56 -16.36
CA ALA A 56 -3.87 -7.85 -16.28
C ALA A 56 -4.85 -8.97 -15.87
N PRO A 57 -5.63 -9.56 -16.81
CA PRO A 57 -6.70 -10.52 -16.51
C PRO A 57 -6.24 -11.76 -15.73
N ASP A 58 -5.02 -12.20 -15.96
CA ASP A 58 -4.42 -13.37 -15.30
C ASP A 58 -3.72 -13.03 -13.98
N ALA A 59 -3.69 -11.75 -13.57
CA ALA A 59 -3.04 -11.33 -12.34
C ALA A 59 -3.73 -11.92 -11.11
N VAL A 60 -2.91 -12.36 -10.15
CA VAL A 60 -3.38 -12.73 -8.83
C VAL A 60 -3.44 -11.48 -7.98
N VAL A 61 -4.64 -11.07 -7.60
CA VAL A 61 -4.83 -9.95 -6.68
C VAL A 61 -4.68 -10.46 -5.25
N THR A 62 -3.70 -9.94 -4.55
CA THR A 62 -3.37 -10.32 -3.18
C THR A 62 -3.08 -9.10 -2.33
N THR A 63 -3.04 -9.28 -1.03
CA THR A 63 -2.76 -8.24 -0.04
C THR A 63 -1.45 -8.53 0.67
N PRO A 64 -0.30 -8.20 0.07
CA PRO A 64 0.98 -8.41 0.73
C PRO A 64 1.13 -7.47 1.93
N LEU A 65 1.89 -7.92 2.93
CA LEU A 65 2.33 -7.04 3.99
C LEU A 65 3.39 -6.09 3.44
N LEU A 66 3.11 -4.79 3.47
CA LEU A 66 4.09 -3.77 3.12
C LEU A 66 4.93 -3.41 4.34
N GLY A 67 6.24 -3.58 4.24
CA GLY A 67 7.19 -3.20 5.30
C GLY A 67 7.35 -1.68 5.50
N GLY A 68 6.67 -0.86 4.72
CA GLY A 68 6.64 0.59 4.81
C GLY A 68 5.58 1.14 5.77
N PHE A 69 5.52 2.46 5.88
CA PHE A 69 4.46 3.19 6.56
C PHE A 69 3.71 4.06 5.55
N THR A 70 2.40 4.17 5.70
CA THR A 70 1.56 5.04 4.87
C THR A 70 0.51 5.74 5.73
N ASP A 71 -0.04 6.84 5.23
CA ASP A 71 -1.11 7.60 5.89
C ASP A 71 -2.40 6.77 6.08
N CYS A 72 -2.52 5.62 5.42
CA CYS A 72 -3.61 4.67 5.62
C CYS A 72 -3.77 4.25 7.09
N HIS A 73 -2.71 4.30 7.87
CA HIS A 73 -2.75 4.07 9.30
C HIS A 73 -3.78 4.98 9.98
N TYR A 74 -3.69 6.29 9.76
CA TYR A 74 -4.59 7.27 10.37
C TYR A 74 -6.05 7.08 9.96
N PHE A 75 -6.31 6.74 8.70
CA PHE A 75 -7.66 6.46 8.22
C PHE A 75 -8.25 5.22 8.90
N ARG A 76 -7.45 4.16 9.04
CA ARG A 76 -7.88 2.92 9.69
C ARG A 76 -8.17 3.08 11.17
N GLU A 77 -7.48 3.97 11.88
CA GLU A 77 -7.78 4.32 13.28
C GLU A 77 -9.18 4.94 13.46
N HIS A 78 -9.75 5.44 12.37
CA HIS A 78 -11.11 5.99 12.33
C HIS A 78 -12.11 5.10 11.58
N ASP A 79 -11.82 3.81 11.49
CA ASP A 79 -12.66 2.83 10.79
C ASP A 79 -12.90 3.16 9.30
N ILE A 80 -12.00 3.95 8.69
CA ILE A 80 -12.06 4.27 7.26
C ILE A 80 -11.19 3.28 6.49
N PRO A 81 -11.76 2.42 5.64
CA PRO A 81 -11.01 1.48 4.81
C PRO A 81 -10.02 2.20 3.89
N CYS A 82 -8.77 1.78 3.94
CA CYS A 82 -7.70 2.35 3.13
C CYS A 82 -6.79 1.25 2.61
N TYR A 83 -6.61 1.19 1.29
CA TYR A 83 -5.79 0.19 0.61
C TYR A 83 -4.66 0.84 -0.15
N GLY A 84 -3.47 0.25 -0.05
CA GLY A 84 -2.39 0.57 -0.95
C GLY A 84 -2.70 0.03 -2.35
N PHE A 85 -2.83 0.91 -3.33
CA PHE A 85 -3.05 0.53 -4.72
C PHE A 85 -1.99 1.17 -5.61
N TRP A 86 -1.34 0.34 -6.39
CA TRP A 86 -0.27 0.76 -7.28
C TRP A 86 -0.70 0.56 -8.74
N PRO A 87 -1.15 1.62 -9.42
CA PRO A 87 -1.71 1.53 -10.78
C PRO A 87 -0.64 1.47 -11.88
N PHE A 88 0.59 1.13 -11.53
CA PHE A 88 1.73 1.11 -12.45
C PHE A 88 2.24 -0.32 -12.65
N ALA A 89 2.39 -0.74 -13.90
CA ALA A 89 3.04 -2.00 -14.22
C ALA A 89 4.56 -1.85 -14.04
N LEU A 90 5.04 -2.13 -12.83
CA LEU A 90 6.46 -2.12 -12.51
C LEU A 90 7.05 -3.51 -12.68
N ASN A 91 8.27 -3.56 -13.16
CA ASN A 91 9.09 -4.77 -13.13
C ASN A 91 10.02 -4.75 -11.90
N ASP A 92 10.70 -5.87 -11.63
CA ASP A 92 11.60 -6.02 -10.48
C ASP A 92 12.69 -4.95 -10.43
N GLN A 93 13.19 -4.51 -11.59
CA GLN A 93 14.23 -3.47 -11.67
C GLN A 93 13.69 -2.10 -11.24
N SER A 94 12.46 -1.77 -11.65
CA SER A 94 11.82 -0.50 -11.28
C SER A 94 11.42 -0.50 -9.80
N PHE A 95 10.96 -1.63 -9.28
CA PHE A 95 10.59 -1.75 -7.86
C PHE A 95 11.81 -1.72 -6.94
N GLY A 96 12.92 -2.32 -7.36
CA GLY A 96 14.14 -2.40 -6.56
C GLY A 96 14.87 -1.06 -6.35
N VAL A 97 14.50 0.01 -7.07
CA VAL A 97 15.11 1.35 -6.94
C VAL A 97 14.23 2.36 -6.21
N VAL A 98 13.06 1.93 -5.71
CA VAL A 98 12.17 2.79 -4.90
C VAL A 98 12.94 3.32 -3.69
N HIS A 99 12.91 4.64 -3.48
CA HIS A 99 13.73 5.37 -2.52
C HIS A 99 15.25 5.31 -2.77
N GLY A 100 15.69 4.81 -3.92
CA GLY A 100 17.09 4.78 -4.33
C GLY A 100 17.53 6.01 -5.10
N ASN A 101 18.85 6.13 -5.35
CA ASN A 101 19.44 7.27 -6.05
C ASN A 101 18.97 7.39 -7.52
N ASP A 102 18.63 6.26 -8.15
CA ASP A 102 18.20 6.19 -9.54
C ASP A 102 16.70 5.85 -9.67
N GLU A 103 15.91 6.25 -8.69
CA GLU A 103 14.45 6.02 -8.75
C GLU A 103 13.86 6.65 -10.00
N ARG A 104 13.19 5.84 -10.79
CA ARG A 104 12.64 6.25 -12.08
C ARG A 104 11.42 5.43 -12.46
N ILE A 105 10.55 6.04 -13.24
CA ILE A 105 9.41 5.38 -13.86
C ILE A 105 9.40 5.70 -15.36
N GLY A 106 9.01 4.73 -16.19
CA GLY A 106 8.82 4.97 -17.61
C GLY A 106 7.68 5.95 -17.88
N VAL A 107 7.86 6.88 -18.81
CA VAL A 107 6.86 7.90 -19.12
C VAL A 107 5.52 7.29 -19.51
N ASP A 108 5.52 6.21 -20.31
CA ASP A 108 4.28 5.55 -20.73
C ASP A 108 3.62 4.80 -19.58
N VAL A 109 4.40 4.22 -18.66
CA VAL A 109 3.90 3.60 -17.43
C VAL A 109 3.23 4.64 -16.55
N LEU A 110 3.87 5.81 -16.36
CA LEU A 110 3.29 6.93 -15.61
C LEU A 110 1.97 7.41 -16.22
N LYS A 111 1.92 7.59 -17.55
CA LYS A 111 0.70 8.01 -18.26
C LYS A 111 -0.42 6.99 -18.10
N ALA A 112 -0.13 5.70 -18.25
CA ALA A 112 -1.10 4.62 -18.09
C ALA A 112 -1.65 4.57 -16.67
N GLY A 113 -0.77 4.59 -15.67
CA GLY A 113 -1.17 4.58 -14.26
C GLY A 113 -1.96 5.82 -13.85
N THR A 114 -1.58 7.00 -14.37
CA THR A 114 -2.36 8.23 -14.14
C THR A 114 -3.78 8.11 -14.71
N ARG A 115 -3.92 7.55 -15.90
CA ARG A 115 -5.24 7.31 -16.51
C ARG A 115 -6.06 6.34 -15.67
N THR A 116 -5.47 5.23 -15.24
CA THR A 116 -6.12 4.26 -14.35
C THR A 116 -6.60 4.92 -13.06
N MET A 117 -5.81 5.80 -12.45
CA MET A 117 -6.23 6.54 -11.24
C MET A 117 -7.39 7.49 -11.50
N ILE A 118 -7.39 8.22 -12.61
CA ILE A 118 -8.49 9.12 -12.98
C ILE A 118 -9.79 8.33 -13.17
N GLU A 119 -9.73 7.21 -13.88
CA GLU A 119 -10.88 6.35 -14.14
C GLU A 119 -11.40 5.71 -12.82
N LEU A 120 -10.49 5.26 -11.96
CA LEU A 120 -10.83 4.71 -10.64
C LEU A 120 -11.55 5.74 -9.76
N VAL A 121 -11.00 6.95 -9.65
CA VAL A 121 -11.62 8.03 -8.87
C VAL A 121 -12.98 8.43 -9.45
N ALA A 122 -13.08 8.54 -10.76
CA ALA A 122 -14.37 8.83 -11.42
C ALA A 122 -15.40 7.72 -11.13
N ARG A 123 -15.01 6.47 -11.22
CA ARG A 123 -15.87 5.32 -10.93
C ARG A 123 -16.41 5.35 -9.48
N LEU A 124 -15.53 5.65 -8.52
CA LEU A 124 -15.89 5.74 -7.10
C LEU A 124 -16.75 6.97 -6.81
N ALA A 125 -16.52 8.08 -7.52
CA ALA A 125 -17.31 9.31 -7.37
C ALA A 125 -18.65 9.29 -8.15
N GLY A 126 -18.96 8.22 -8.90
CA GLY A 126 -20.14 8.17 -9.77
C GLY A 126 -20.08 9.18 -10.93
N ALA A 127 -18.88 9.64 -11.30
CA ALA A 127 -18.67 10.61 -12.35
C ALA A 127 -18.46 9.94 -13.72
N THR A 128 -18.99 10.56 -14.76
CA THR A 128 -18.73 10.14 -16.15
C THR A 128 -17.56 10.94 -16.71
N LEU A 129 -16.52 10.25 -17.13
CA LEU A 129 -15.40 10.90 -17.82
C LEU A 129 -15.79 11.26 -19.26
N PRO A 130 -15.37 12.43 -19.76
CA PRO A 130 -15.53 12.75 -21.19
C PRO A 130 -14.75 11.72 -22.02
N ASN A 131 -15.35 11.28 -23.13
CA ASN A 131 -14.68 10.42 -24.09
C ASN A 131 -13.46 11.17 -24.66
N HIS A 132 -12.28 10.89 -24.13
CA HIS A 132 -11.06 11.30 -24.79
C HIS A 132 -10.80 10.32 -25.94
N ALA A 133 -10.95 10.79 -27.15
CA ALA A 133 -10.40 10.09 -28.29
C ALA A 133 -8.90 9.84 -28.07
N PRO A 134 -8.37 8.66 -28.43
CA PRO A 134 -6.93 8.42 -28.33
C PRO A 134 -6.20 9.51 -29.10
N SER A 135 -5.29 10.21 -28.42
CA SER A 135 -4.38 11.14 -29.08
C SER A 135 -3.56 10.37 -30.12
N PRO A 136 -3.40 10.91 -31.33
CA PRO A 136 -2.66 10.27 -32.42
C PRO A 136 -1.19 10.02 -32.08
#